data_adeb2105bf0b356b88ecf538b66a5b89
#
_entry.id   adeb2105bf0b356b88ecf538b66a5b89
#
_cell.length_a   1.000
_cell.length_b   1.000
_cell.length_c   1.000
_cell.angle_alpha   90.00
_cell.angle_beta   90.00
_cell.angle_gamma   90.00
#
_symmetry.space_group_name_H-M   'P 1'
#
loop_
_entity.id
_entity.type
_entity.pdbx_description
1 polymer ?
#
loop_
_entity_poly.entity_id
_entity_poly.type
_entity_poly.pdbx_seq_one_letter_code
_entity_poly.pdbx_strand_id
1 'polypeptide(L)'
;MKCLVVYDIPDDKVRPKVADICLDYGLQRIQYSAFLGVLHRNLQEELMLKVKRRMGKKAGNVRLYPICDKDLQHCLEIDNHAADEKPEETD
;
A
#
# COMPACT_ATOMS: atom_id res chain seq x y z
N MET A 1 8.51 12.94 4.20
CA MET A 1 7.06 12.84 4.46
C MET A 1 6.59 11.42 4.21
N LYS A 2 5.78 10.91 5.10
CA LYS A 2 5.24 9.56 4.94
C LYS A 2 4.06 9.56 4.00
N CYS A 3 3.85 8.44 3.34
CA CYS A 3 2.70 8.26 2.48
C CYS A 3 2.19 6.84 2.56
N LEU A 4 0.90 6.71 2.33
CA LEU A 4 0.21 5.43 2.30
C LEU A 4 -0.32 5.21 0.89
N VAL A 5 0.04 4.08 0.29
CA VAL A 5 -0.49 3.70 -1.02
C VAL A 5 -1.44 2.53 -0.82
N VAL A 6 -2.66 2.70 -1.30
CA VAL A 6 -3.70 1.67 -1.20
C VAL A 6 -4.26 1.43 -2.58
N TYR A 7 -4.46 0.19 -2.95
CA TYR A 7 -5.01 -0.10 -4.26
C TYR A 7 -5.98 -1.27 -4.24
N ASP A 8 -6.82 -1.26 -5.26
CA ASP A 8 -7.77 -2.34 -5.53
C ASP A 8 -7.68 -2.60 -7.02
N ILE A 9 -6.96 -3.65 -7.38
CA ILE A 9 -6.69 -3.99 -8.78
C ILE A 9 -7.09 -5.43 -9.01
N PRO A 10 -8.18 -5.66 -9.78
CA PRO A 10 -8.65 -7.03 -10.03
C PRO A 10 -7.70 -7.85 -10.89
N ASP A 11 -6.98 -7.20 -11.80
CA ASP A 11 -6.14 -7.92 -12.75
C ASP A 11 -4.96 -8.60 -12.05
N ASP A 12 -4.87 -9.91 -12.18
CA ASP A 12 -3.86 -10.69 -11.47
C ASP A 12 -2.45 -10.47 -11.98
N LYS A 13 -2.29 -9.93 -13.18
CA LYS A 13 -0.96 -9.65 -13.74
C LYS A 13 -0.49 -8.25 -13.39
N VAL A 14 -1.41 -7.29 -13.34
CA VAL A 14 -1.08 -5.89 -13.04
C VAL A 14 -0.83 -5.70 -11.55
N ARG A 15 -1.64 -6.33 -10.71
CA ARG A 15 -1.55 -6.13 -9.27
C ARG A 15 -0.16 -6.39 -8.70
N PRO A 16 0.51 -7.52 -9.00
CA PRO A 16 1.85 -7.73 -8.47
C PRO A 16 2.87 -6.75 -9.03
N LYS A 17 2.66 -6.23 -10.25
CA LYS A 17 3.58 -5.25 -10.81
C LYS A 17 3.47 -3.92 -10.09
N VAL A 18 2.27 -3.55 -9.67
CA VAL A 18 2.08 -2.34 -8.86
C VAL A 18 2.76 -2.51 -7.50
N ALA A 19 2.65 -3.68 -6.90
CA ALA A 19 3.35 -3.97 -5.66
C ALA A 19 4.87 -3.84 -5.84
N ASP A 20 5.40 -4.36 -6.94
CA ASP A 20 6.83 -4.26 -7.23
C ASP A 20 7.27 -2.80 -7.32
N ILE A 21 6.47 -1.95 -7.96
CA ILE A 21 6.78 -0.53 -8.05
C ILE A 21 6.86 0.08 -6.66
N CYS A 22 5.89 -0.21 -5.80
CA CYS A 22 5.90 0.32 -4.44
C CYS A 22 7.16 -0.12 -3.68
N LEU A 23 7.54 -1.39 -3.83
CA LEU A 23 8.75 -1.91 -3.19
C LEU A 23 10.01 -1.23 -3.74
N ASP A 24 10.05 -1.00 -5.05
CA ASP A 24 11.20 -0.35 -5.68
C ASP A 24 11.41 1.06 -5.15
N TYR A 25 10.36 1.72 -4.72
CA TYR A 25 10.46 3.06 -4.14
C TYR A 25 10.72 3.02 -2.63
N GLY A 26 10.95 1.84 -2.07
CA GLY A 26 11.31 1.72 -0.66
C GLY A 26 10.14 1.71 0.30
N LEU A 27 8.93 1.55 -0.21
CA LEU A 27 7.77 1.43 0.67
C LEU A 27 7.69 0.02 1.24
N GLN A 28 7.06 -0.11 2.38
CA GLN A 28 6.90 -1.40 3.04
C GLN A 28 5.45 -1.84 2.97
N ARG A 29 5.24 -3.10 2.65
CA ARG A 29 3.89 -3.65 2.61
C ARG A 29 3.37 -3.79 4.03
N ILE A 30 2.21 -3.18 4.30
CA ILE A 30 1.57 -3.28 5.61
C ILE A 30 0.31 -4.13 5.53
N GLN A 31 -0.26 -4.27 4.33
CA GLN A 31 -1.37 -5.17 4.07
C GLN A 31 -1.25 -5.63 2.62
N TYR A 32 -2.07 -6.59 2.25
CA TYR A 32 -1.98 -7.17 0.91
C TYR A 32 -1.94 -6.12 -0.19
N SER A 33 -2.76 -5.10 -0.08
CA SER A 33 -2.86 -4.03 -1.08
C SER A 33 -2.56 -2.65 -0.49
N ALA A 34 -1.66 -2.58 0.49
CA ALA A 34 -1.33 -1.32 1.13
C ALA A 34 0.15 -1.25 1.46
N PHE A 35 0.75 -0.12 1.15
CA PHE A 35 2.17 0.14 1.37
C PHE A 35 2.35 1.46 2.10
N LEU A 36 3.33 1.52 2.97
CA LEU A 36 3.61 2.72 3.76
C LEU A 36 5.11 2.98 3.72
N GLY A 37 5.50 4.24 3.65
CA GLY A 37 6.90 4.60 3.70
C GLY A 37 7.13 6.09 3.56
N VAL A 38 8.39 6.46 3.44
CA VAL A 38 8.80 7.86 3.34
C VAL A 38 9.18 8.17 1.91
N LEU A 39 8.50 9.14 1.31
CA LEU A 39 8.83 9.63 -0.03
C LEU A 39 8.64 11.14 -0.08
N HIS A 40 9.58 11.82 -0.72
CA HIS A 40 9.40 13.24 -1.04
C HIS A 40 8.27 13.38 -2.06
N ARG A 41 7.70 14.57 -2.12
CA ARG A 41 6.55 14.82 -2.97
C ARG A 41 6.81 14.46 -4.43
N ASN A 42 7.96 14.83 -4.94
CA ASN A 42 8.28 14.54 -6.35
C ASN A 42 8.37 13.04 -6.61
N LEU A 43 8.85 12.25 -5.64
CA LEU A 43 8.90 10.81 -5.79
C LEU A 43 7.53 10.18 -5.64
N GLN A 44 6.65 10.77 -4.83
CA GLN A 44 5.27 10.32 -4.75
C GLN A 44 4.58 10.46 -6.10
N GLU A 45 4.80 11.59 -6.75
CA GLU A 45 4.22 11.83 -8.07
C GLU A 45 4.81 10.90 -9.13
N GLU A 46 6.10 10.67 -9.05
CA GLU A 46 6.78 9.77 -9.98
C GLU A 46 6.25 8.34 -9.83
N LEU A 47 6.10 7.89 -8.60
CA LEU A 47 5.57 6.56 -8.33
C LEU A 47 4.18 6.41 -8.92
N MET A 48 3.32 7.39 -8.67
CA MET A 48 1.95 7.32 -9.17
C MET A 48 1.90 7.34 -10.70
N LEU A 49 2.82 8.06 -11.33
CA LEU A 49 2.91 8.08 -12.78
C LEU A 49 3.32 6.71 -13.33
N LYS A 50 4.28 6.07 -12.68
CA LYS A 50 4.69 4.72 -13.09
C LYS A 50 3.55 3.73 -12.91
N VAL A 51 2.83 3.84 -11.81
CA VAL A 51 1.68 2.97 -11.56
C VAL A 51 0.63 3.18 -12.66
N LYS A 52 0.36 4.43 -12.98
CA LYS A 52 -0.62 4.75 -14.02
C LYS A 52 -0.24 4.12 -15.35
N ARG A 53 1.03 4.22 -15.72
CA ARG A 53 1.52 3.64 -16.96
C ARG A 53 1.40 2.12 -16.94
N ARG A 54 1.73 1.51 -15.81
CA ARG A 54 1.68 0.06 -15.71
C ARG A 54 0.26 -0.45 -15.79
N MET A 55 -0.69 0.27 -15.22
CA MET A 55 -2.09 -0.11 -15.27
C MET A 55 -2.67 0.03 -16.67
N GLY A 56 -2.22 1.05 -17.40
CA GLY A 56 -2.76 1.29 -18.72
C GLY A 56 -4.26 1.49 -18.66
N LYS A 57 -5.01 0.65 -19.39
CA LYS A 57 -6.47 0.73 -19.41
C LYS A 57 -7.13 -0.33 -18.54
N LYS A 58 -6.36 -1.07 -17.77
CA LYS A 58 -6.93 -2.10 -16.91
C LYS A 58 -7.70 -1.45 -15.76
N ALA A 59 -8.80 -2.07 -15.41
CA ALA A 59 -9.61 -1.58 -14.30
C ALA A 59 -8.84 -1.66 -12.99
N GLY A 60 -9.10 -0.70 -12.13
CA GLY A 60 -8.46 -0.69 -10.83
C GLY A 60 -8.41 0.71 -10.28
N ASN A 61 -7.99 0.78 -9.03
CA ASN A 61 -7.98 2.01 -8.28
C ASN A 61 -6.73 2.04 -7.41
N VAL A 62 -5.98 3.13 -7.50
CA VAL A 62 -4.78 3.31 -6.66
C VAL A 62 -4.83 4.70 -6.08
N ARG A 63 -4.60 4.79 -4.77
CA ARG A 63 -4.57 6.08 -4.08
C ARG A 63 -3.32 6.21 -3.25
N LEU A 64 -2.77 7.40 -3.24
CA LEU A 64 -1.65 7.73 -2.38
C LEU A 64 -2.08 8.85 -1.46
N TYR A 65 -1.98 8.60 -0.16
CA TYR A 65 -2.32 9.57 0.87
C TYR A 65 -1.04 10.04 1.55
N PRO A 66 -0.69 11.32 1.45
CA PRO A 66 0.40 11.84 2.27
C PRO A 66 -0.08 11.93 3.72
N ILE A 67 0.77 11.52 4.64
CA ILE A 67 0.41 11.48 6.06
C ILE A 67 1.49 12.19 6.85
N CYS A 68 1.12 13.16 7.68
CA CYS A 68 2.11 13.79 8.51
C CYS A 68 2.48 12.87 9.67
N ASP A 69 3.69 13.04 10.17
CA ASP A 69 4.21 12.18 11.24
C ASP A 69 3.34 12.22 12.48
N LYS A 70 2.82 13.39 12.79
CA LYS A 70 1.97 13.57 13.96
C LYS A 70 0.72 12.70 13.88
N ASP A 71 0.08 12.70 12.71
CA ASP A 71 -1.12 11.90 12.54
C ASP A 71 -0.81 10.41 12.56
N LEU A 72 0.33 10.04 11.99
CA LEU A 72 0.72 8.64 11.96
C LEU A 72 0.99 8.11 13.37
N GLN A 73 1.53 8.94 14.26
CA GLN A 73 1.76 8.55 15.65
C GLN A 73 0.47 8.24 16.38
N HIS A 74 -0.64 8.76 15.89
CA HIS A 74 -1.95 8.51 16.51
C HIS A 74 -2.71 7.38 15.83
N CYS A 75 -2.05 6.66 14.95
CA CYS A 75 -2.67 5.52 14.28
C CYS A 75 -3.04 4.44 15.30
N LEU A 76 -4.22 3.89 15.15
CA LEU A 76 -4.70 2.82 15.99
C LEU A 76 -4.66 1.53 15.19
N GLU A 77 -4.14 0.50 15.79
CA GLU A 77 -3.96 -0.76 15.09
C GLU A 77 -4.36 -1.94 15.95
N ILE A 78 -5.02 -2.89 15.34
CA ILE A 78 -5.25 -4.20 15.93
C ILE A 78 -4.63 -5.20 14.98
N ASP A 79 -3.68 -5.98 15.47
CA ASP A 79 -2.95 -6.90 14.63
C ASP A 79 -2.97 -8.28 15.28
N ASN A 80 -3.88 -9.13 14.83
CA ASN A 80 -4.00 -10.50 15.30
C ASN A 80 -3.43 -11.43 14.24
N HIS A 81 -2.33 -12.07 14.56
CA HIS A 81 -1.73 -13.00 13.62
C HIS A 81 -2.52 -14.29 13.56
N ALA A 82 -2.72 -14.79 12.36
CA ALA A 82 -3.48 -16.02 12.18
C ALA A 82 -2.91 -17.18 12.97
N ALA A 83 -1.60 -17.22 13.09
CA ALA A 83 -0.95 -18.31 13.83
C ALA A 83 -1.25 -18.24 15.32
N ASP A 84 -1.55 -17.05 15.81
CA ASP A 84 -1.86 -16.84 17.23
C ASP A 84 -3.31 -17.08 17.53
N GLU A 85 -4.15 -17.08 16.51
CA GLU A 85 -5.57 -17.17 16.69
C GLU A 85 -6.00 -18.58 16.57
N LYS A 86 -6.07 -19.27 17.54
CA LYS A 86 -6.57 -20.62 17.38
C LYS A 86 -7.94 -20.59 16.80
N PRO A 87 -8.21 -21.50 15.96
CA PRO A 87 -9.54 -21.53 15.41
C PRO A 87 -10.57 -21.52 16.48
N GLU A 88 -10.17 -21.42 17.33
CA GLU A 88 -10.89 -21.24 18.11
C GLU A 88 -11.43 -20.48 18.57
N GLU A 89 -10.97 -20.14 18.52
CA GLU A 89 -11.37 -19.50 18.85
C GLU A 89 -12.34 -19.17 18.72
N THR A 90 -12.45 -19.59 18.54
CA THR A 90 -13.34 -19.39 18.50
C THR A 90 -14.22 -19.31 18.97
N ASP A 91 -14.35 -19.29 19.37
CA ASP A 91 -15.13 -19.30 19.84
C ASP A 91 -15.68 -19.18 19.95
#